data_fdb4dae4ebcb834be1248f7db5b75a8e
#
_entry.id   fdb4dae4ebcb834be1248f7db5b75a8e
#
_cell.length_a   1.000
_cell.length_b   1.000
_cell.length_c   1.000
_cell.angle_alpha   90.00
_cell.angle_beta   90.00
_cell.angle_gamma   90.00
#
_symmetry.space_group_name_H-M   'P 1'
#
loop_
_entity.id
_entity.type
_entity.pdbx_description
1 polymer ?
#
loop_
_entity_poly.entity_id
_entity_poly.type
_entity_poly.pdbx_seq_one_letter_code
_entity_poly.pdbx_strand_id
1 'polypeptide(L)'
;MIKRLRPPELKAYLESSPVLPLLLDVREVWEFEHCSIAGSLLIPMGQIHQQLEVLDPDQEIVLICHHGVRSMHVAYFLERAGFAQLVNLEGGVDAWAREIDLTMELY
;
A
#
# COMPACT_ATOMS: atom_id res chain seq x y z
N MET A 1 -15.12 4.44 -2.55
CA MET A 1 -14.28 4.80 -3.71
C MET A 1 -12.80 4.73 -3.34
N ILE A 2 -11.99 4.22 -4.25
CA ILE A 2 -10.55 4.05 -4.03
C ILE A 2 -9.83 5.25 -4.61
N LYS A 3 -9.05 5.95 -3.78
CA LYS A 3 -8.18 7.02 -4.26
C LYS A 3 -6.94 6.41 -4.90
N ARG A 4 -6.34 7.14 -5.83
CA ARG A 4 -5.10 6.74 -6.49
C ARG A 4 -4.11 7.88 -6.35
N LEU A 5 -2.99 7.62 -5.70
CA LEU A 5 -1.94 8.62 -5.50
C LEU A 5 -0.62 8.11 -6.09
N ARG A 6 0.07 8.98 -6.80
CA ARG A 6 1.42 8.71 -7.24
C ARG A 6 2.40 8.98 -6.09
N PRO A 7 3.65 8.46 -6.16
CA PRO A 7 4.61 8.62 -5.07
C PRO A 7 4.77 10.05 -4.54
N PRO A 8 4.95 11.10 -5.37
CA PRO A 8 5.08 12.46 -4.81
C PRO A 8 3.83 12.91 -4.07
N GLU A 9 2.65 12.54 -4.57
CA GLU A 9 1.38 12.88 -3.92
C GLU A 9 1.23 12.15 -2.58
N LEU A 10 1.59 10.87 -2.54
CA LEU A 10 1.53 10.11 -1.30
C LEU A 10 2.52 10.66 -0.27
N LYS A 11 3.75 10.97 -0.70
CA LYS A 11 4.74 11.54 0.20
C LYS A 11 4.23 12.82 0.84
N ALA A 12 3.69 13.74 0.03
CA ALA A 12 3.14 14.99 0.53
C ALA A 12 1.96 14.75 1.48
N TYR A 13 1.11 13.79 1.14
CA TYR A 13 -0.04 13.44 1.96
C TYR A 13 0.39 12.91 3.33
N LEU A 14 1.38 12.02 3.37
CA LEU A 14 1.91 11.48 4.63
C LEU A 14 2.54 12.55 5.48
N GLU A 15 3.25 13.50 4.87
CA GLU A 15 3.91 14.60 5.60
C GLU A 15 2.93 15.57 6.22
N SER A 16 1.73 15.72 5.65
CA SER A 16 0.74 16.68 6.11
C SER A 16 -0.41 16.06 6.91
N SER A 17 -0.47 14.74 7.00
CA SER A 17 -1.59 14.07 7.68
C SER A 17 -1.42 14.09 9.19
N PRO A 18 -2.43 14.55 9.96
CA PRO A 18 -2.37 14.51 11.42
C PRO A 18 -2.44 13.09 11.97
N VAL A 19 -3.07 12.17 11.24
CA VAL A 19 -3.13 10.73 11.57
C VAL A 19 -2.63 9.98 10.37
N LEU A 20 -1.57 9.18 10.56
CA LEU A 20 -0.98 8.42 9.46
C LEU A 20 -1.86 7.23 9.07
N PRO A 21 -2.06 6.99 7.77
CA PRO A 21 -2.75 5.79 7.32
C PRO A 21 -1.87 4.56 7.56
N LEU A 22 -2.49 3.39 7.54
CA LEU A 22 -1.75 2.14 7.48
C LEU A 22 -1.18 1.97 6.08
N LEU A 23 0.12 1.73 5.97
CA LEU A 23 0.75 1.35 4.70
C LEU A 23 0.73 -0.18 4.63
N LEU A 24 -0.07 -0.74 3.75
CA LEU A 24 -0.26 -2.18 3.64
C LEU A 24 0.36 -2.70 2.35
N ASP A 25 1.46 -3.43 2.50
CA ASP A 25 2.17 -4.04 1.38
C ASP A 25 1.60 -5.45 1.15
N VAL A 26 1.14 -5.71 -0.06
CA VAL A 26 0.46 -6.97 -0.40
C VAL A 26 1.29 -7.86 -1.30
N ARG A 27 2.60 -7.58 -1.40
CA ARG A 27 3.55 -8.38 -2.18
C ARG A 27 3.90 -9.67 -1.44
N GLU A 28 4.76 -10.48 -2.05
CA GLU A 28 5.28 -11.68 -1.43
C GLU A 28 6.41 -11.34 -0.44
N VAL A 29 6.69 -12.27 0.48
CA VAL A 29 7.72 -12.07 1.51
C VAL A 29 9.07 -11.73 0.90
N TRP A 30 9.49 -12.43 -0.16
CA TRP A 30 10.78 -12.19 -0.79
C TRP A 30 10.89 -10.81 -1.41
N GLU A 31 9.77 -10.28 -1.92
CA GLU A 31 9.74 -8.92 -2.48
C GLU A 31 9.94 -7.89 -1.38
N PHE A 32 9.24 -8.07 -0.27
CA PHE A 32 9.31 -7.16 0.87
C PHE A 32 10.69 -7.16 1.51
N GLU A 33 11.33 -8.32 1.57
CA GLU A 33 12.70 -8.45 2.08
C GLU A 33 13.72 -7.80 1.16
N HIS A 34 13.43 -7.77 -0.14
CA HIS A 34 14.30 -7.14 -1.13
C HIS A 34 14.30 -5.61 -0.98
N CYS A 35 13.12 -5.02 -0.87
CA CYS A 35 12.94 -3.60 -0.59
C CYS A 35 11.53 -3.36 -0.08
N SER A 36 11.36 -2.33 0.75
CA SER A 36 10.03 -1.97 1.26
C SER A 36 10.02 -0.50 1.70
N ILE A 37 8.83 0.07 1.73
CA ILE A 37 8.66 1.44 2.26
C ILE A 37 8.66 1.36 3.78
N ALA A 38 9.44 2.21 4.43
CA ALA A 38 9.55 2.23 5.89
C ALA A 38 8.17 2.41 6.54
N GLY A 39 7.90 1.61 7.57
CA GLY A 39 6.64 1.67 8.30
C GLY A 39 5.51 0.86 7.69
N SER A 40 5.72 0.17 6.56
CA SER A 40 4.67 -0.64 5.96
C SER A 40 4.55 -2.00 6.65
N LEU A 41 3.32 -2.52 6.65
CA LEU A 41 2.98 -3.85 7.18
C LEU A 41 2.80 -4.78 5.99
N LEU A 42 3.42 -5.96 6.05
CA LEU A 42 3.28 -6.95 5.00
C LEU A 42 2.15 -7.92 5.31
N ILE A 43 1.16 -8.01 4.41
CA ILE A 43 0.21 -9.11 4.36
C ILE A 43 0.10 -9.52 2.89
N PRO A 44 0.73 -10.62 2.48
CA PRO A 44 0.67 -11.04 1.07
C PRO A 44 -0.76 -11.15 0.57
N MET A 45 -0.98 -10.80 -0.69
CA MET A 45 -2.31 -10.74 -1.29
C MET A 45 -3.11 -12.04 -1.07
N GLY A 46 -2.45 -13.20 -1.15
CA GLY A 46 -3.10 -14.48 -0.94
C GLY A 46 -3.58 -14.75 0.48
N GLN A 47 -3.17 -13.93 1.45
CA GLN A 47 -3.53 -14.10 2.86
C GLN A 47 -4.50 -13.03 3.36
N ILE A 48 -4.81 -12.03 2.54
CA ILE A 48 -5.63 -10.89 2.98
C ILE A 48 -6.97 -11.34 3.55
N HIS A 49 -7.67 -12.23 2.84
CA HIS A 49 -9.02 -12.58 3.25
C HIS A 49 -9.03 -13.42 4.55
N GLN A 50 -7.94 -14.11 4.87
CA GLN A 50 -7.78 -14.84 6.12
C GLN A 50 -7.41 -13.94 7.28
N GLN A 51 -6.92 -12.73 7.00
CA GLN A 51 -6.42 -11.80 8.00
C GLN A 51 -7.21 -10.49 8.06
N LEU A 52 -8.46 -10.49 7.59
CA LEU A 52 -9.30 -9.28 7.65
C LEU A 52 -9.47 -8.76 9.06
N GLU A 53 -9.46 -9.63 10.06
CA GLU A 53 -9.67 -9.25 11.46
C GLU A 53 -8.56 -8.38 12.02
N VAL A 54 -7.35 -8.43 11.46
CA VAL A 54 -6.25 -7.57 11.93
C VAL A 54 -6.32 -6.17 11.34
N LEU A 55 -7.22 -5.94 10.39
CA LEU A 55 -7.40 -4.65 9.75
C LEU A 55 -8.63 -3.96 10.29
N ASP A 56 -8.52 -2.65 10.51
CA ASP A 56 -9.63 -1.82 10.98
C ASP A 56 -10.35 -1.21 9.77
N PRO A 57 -11.62 -1.54 9.53
CA PRO A 57 -12.35 -0.98 8.39
C PRO A 57 -12.57 0.53 8.46
N ASP A 58 -12.39 1.13 9.62
CA ASP A 58 -12.51 2.59 9.80
C ASP A 58 -11.17 3.31 9.61
N GLN A 59 -10.07 2.58 9.49
CA GLN A 59 -8.76 3.16 9.29
C GLN A 59 -8.50 3.39 7.81
N GLU A 60 -7.81 4.48 7.49
CA GLU A 60 -7.35 4.71 6.14
C GLU A 60 -6.17 3.76 5.83
N ILE A 61 -6.23 3.10 4.68
CA ILE A 61 -5.24 2.11 4.26
C ILE A 61 -4.72 2.47 2.88
N VAL A 62 -3.39 2.54 2.77
CA VAL A 62 -2.70 2.69 1.49
C VAL A 62 -2.20 1.33 1.06
N LEU A 63 -2.66 0.85 -0.09
CA LEU A 63 -2.30 -0.45 -0.64
C LEU A 63 -1.06 -0.31 -1.52
N ILE A 64 -0.07 -1.17 -1.30
CA ILE A 64 1.24 -1.11 -1.95
C ILE A 64 1.56 -2.46 -2.58
N CYS A 65 1.98 -2.46 -3.84
CA CYS A 65 2.59 -3.64 -4.47
C CYS A 65 3.75 -3.19 -5.36
N HIS A 66 4.18 -4.04 -6.31
CA HIS A 66 5.33 -3.71 -7.16
C HIS A 66 5.03 -2.55 -8.11
N HIS A 67 3.92 -2.64 -8.86
CA HIS A 67 3.56 -1.65 -9.89
C HIS A 67 2.15 -1.05 -9.73
N GLY A 68 1.42 -1.43 -8.70
CA GLY A 68 0.08 -0.88 -8.44
C GLY A 68 -1.08 -1.75 -8.92
N VAL A 69 -0.84 -2.92 -9.51
CA VAL A 69 -1.90 -3.80 -10.05
C VAL A 69 -2.48 -4.73 -8.98
N ARG A 70 -1.62 -5.51 -8.30
CA ARG A 70 -2.08 -6.41 -7.23
C ARG A 70 -2.74 -5.62 -6.10
N SER A 71 -2.17 -4.47 -5.75
CA SER A 71 -2.72 -3.61 -4.70
C SER A 71 -4.10 -3.08 -5.05
N MET A 72 -4.35 -2.79 -6.31
CA MET A 72 -5.67 -2.35 -6.76
C MET A 72 -6.71 -3.47 -6.62
N HIS A 73 -6.34 -4.71 -6.91
CA HIS A 73 -7.21 -5.87 -6.69
C HIS A 73 -7.56 -6.04 -5.22
N VAL A 74 -6.57 -5.87 -4.33
CA VAL A 74 -6.82 -5.93 -2.88
C VAL A 74 -7.72 -4.78 -2.44
N ALA A 75 -7.51 -3.59 -2.98
CA ALA A 75 -8.37 -2.44 -2.67
C ALA A 75 -9.84 -2.73 -3.03
N TYR A 76 -10.10 -3.31 -4.19
CA TYR A 76 -11.47 -3.69 -4.56
C TYR A 76 -12.05 -4.72 -3.61
N PHE A 77 -11.25 -5.70 -3.20
CA PHE A 77 -11.69 -6.72 -2.25
C PHE A 77 -12.05 -6.08 -0.90
N LEU A 78 -11.19 -5.21 -0.39
CA LEU A 78 -11.45 -4.53 0.88
C LEU A 78 -12.66 -3.60 0.80
N GLU A 79 -12.84 -2.92 -0.32
CA GLU A 79 -14.01 -2.07 -0.52
C GLU A 79 -15.30 -2.87 -0.39
N ARG A 80 -15.36 -4.05 -0.99
CA ARG A 80 -16.51 -4.95 -0.87
C ARG A 80 -16.68 -5.48 0.54
N ALA A 81 -15.61 -5.56 1.31
CA ALA A 81 -15.65 -6.03 2.69
C ALA A 81 -16.03 -4.92 3.69
N GLY A 82 -16.32 -3.73 3.21
CA GLY A 82 -16.78 -2.63 4.05
C GLY A 82 -15.73 -1.59 4.42
N PHE A 83 -14.53 -1.69 3.87
CA PHE A 83 -13.48 -0.70 4.10
C PHE A 83 -13.73 0.52 3.21
N ALA A 84 -13.82 1.71 3.83
CA ALA A 84 -14.25 2.93 3.13
C ALA A 84 -13.12 3.86 2.73
N GLN A 85 -11.97 3.80 3.41
CA GLN A 85 -10.87 4.75 3.22
C GLN A 85 -9.67 4.05 2.62
N LEU A 86 -9.68 3.87 1.31
CA LEU A 86 -8.67 3.11 0.59
C LEU A 86 -7.93 4.00 -0.41
N VAL A 87 -6.62 3.84 -0.45
CA VAL A 87 -5.73 4.55 -1.37
C VAL A 87 -4.84 3.50 -2.05
N ASN A 88 -4.71 3.56 -3.36
CA ASN A 88 -3.75 2.73 -4.09
C ASN A 88 -2.52 3.57 -4.43
N LEU A 89 -1.33 3.06 -4.12
CA LEU A 89 -0.08 3.70 -4.56
C LEU A 89 0.14 3.36 -6.03
N GLU A 90 -0.14 4.31 -6.90
CA GLU A 90 0.04 4.13 -8.34
C GLU A 90 1.52 4.00 -8.67
N GLY A 91 1.84 3.00 -9.48
CA GLY A 91 3.22 2.69 -9.82
C GLY A 91 3.94 1.87 -8.76
N GLY A 92 3.38 1.69 -7.56
CA GLY A 92 3.90 0.84 -6.52
C GLY A 92 5.29 1.21 -6.02
N VAL A 93 6.00 0.23 -5.43
CA VAL A 93 7.35 0.45 -4.93
C VAL A 93 8.33 0.76 -6.06
N ASP A 94 8.06 0.29 -7.28
CA ASP A 94 8.91 0.62 -8.43
C ASP A 94 8.95 2.14 -8.65
N ALA A 95 7.79 2.78 -8.74
CA ALA A 95 7.71 4.22 -8.90
C ALA A 95 8.23 4.96 -7.66
N TRP A 96 7.97 4.42 -6.47
CA TRP A 96 8.47 5.02 -5.24
C TRP A 96 10.00 5.05 -5.23
N ALA A 97 10.65 3.95 -5.65
CA ALA A 97 12.10 3.88 -5.72
C ALA A 97 12.68 4.85 -6.74
N ARG A 98 11.98 5.06 -7.86
CA ARG A 98 12.45 5.95 -8.93
C ARG A 98 12.25 7.43 -8.63
N GLU A 99 11.21 7.77 -7.85
CA GLU A 99 10.79 9.15 -7.67
C GLU A 99 11.01 9.69 -6.26
N ILE A 100 11.05 8.84 -5.24
CA ILE A 100 11.13 9.26 -3.84
C ILE A 100 12.40 8.76 -3.17
N ASP A 101 12.61 7.45 -3.13
CA ASP A 101 13.75 6.84 -2.42
C ASP A 101 14.70 6.19 -3.42
N LEU A 102 15.65 6.97 -3.89
CA LEU A 102 16.61 6.52 -4.92
C LEU A 102 17.61 5.49 -4.38
N THR A 103 17.63 5.25 -3.07
CA THR A 103 18.48 4.20 -2.47
C THR A 103 17.80 2.84 -2.47
N MET A 104 16.51 2.78 -2.75
CA MET A 104 15.75 1.53 -2.78
C MET A 104 16.12 0.72 -4.02
N GLU A 105 16.38 -0.58 -3.83
CA GLU A 105 16.71 -1.46 -4.94
C GLU A 105 15.50 -1.74 -5.84
N LEU A 106 15.70 -1.59 -7.14
CA LEU A 106 14.70 -1.98 -8.14
C LEU A 106 14.77 -3.49 -8.38
N TYR A 107 13.64 -4.06 -8.79
CA TYR A 107 13.62 -5.51 -9.12
C TYR A 107 12.58 -5.82 -10.18
#